data_b1374b032efd8700488df21349245cb7
#
_entry.id   b1374b032efd8700488df21349245cb7
#
_cell.length_a   1.000
_cell.length_b   1.000
_cell.length_c   1.000
_cell.angle_alpha   90.00
_cell.angle_beta   90.00
_cell.angle_gamma   90.00
#
_symmetry.space_group_name_H-M   'P 1'
#
loop_
_entity.id
_entity.type
_entity.pdbx_description
1 polymer ?
#
loop_
_entity_poly.entity_id
_entity_poly.type
_entity_poly.pdbx_seq_one_letter_code
_entity_poly.pdbx_strand_id
1 'polypeptide(L)'
;MASLGVTRLVDLIGRTDLLKELEGFTAKQQKLALSRLLETAEPHPGKALYCTENNPPFDNGVLNAQLLQQAKPFVDARQSKTFWFDIRNTDRSVGASLSGYIAQTHGDQGLASDPIKAHFSGTAGQSFGVWNAGGVELYLTGDANDYVGKGMAGGLIAIRPPVGSAFLSHKASIIGNTCLYGATGGRLYAAGRAGERFGVRNSGAITVVEGIGDNGCEYMTGGIVCVLGKTGVNFGAGMTGGFAYVLDEDGEFRKRVNPELVEVLDV
;
A
#
# COMPACT_ATOMS: atom_id res chain seq x y z
N MET A 1 32.57 -14.09 9.80
CA MET A 1 32.33 -15.54 9.88
C MET A 1 33.60 -16.33 10.03
N ALA A 2 34.58 -16.19 9.15
CA ALA A 2 35.86 -16.97 9.25
C ALA A 2 36.58 -16.80 10.61
N SER A 3 36.64 -15.59 11.15
CA SER A 3 37.25 -15.30 12.46
C SER A 3 36.48 -15.94 13.65
N LEU A 4 35.23 -16.33 13.44
CA LEU A 4 34.40 -17.00 14.44
C LEU A 4 34.34 -18.52 14.22
N GLY A 5 35.08 -19.05 13.24
CA GLY A 5 35.07 -20.48 12.91
C GLY A 5 33.73 -20.96 12.30
N VAL A 6 32.92 -20.05 11.76
CA VAL A 6 31.57 -20.37 11.24
C VAL A 6 31.56 -20.29 9.71
N THR A 7 31.09 -21.35 9.09
CA THR A 7 31.10 -21.50 7.63
C THR A 7 29.79 -21.09 6.96
N ARG A 8 28.65 -21.17 7.65
CA ARG A 8 27.32 -20.82 7.14
C ARG A 8 26.70 -19.73 8.00
N LEU A 9 26.04 -18.75 7.37
CA LEU A 9 25.38 -17.65 8.06
C LEU A 9 24.28 -18.14 9.03
N VAL A 10 23.58 -19.21 8.66
CA VAL A 10 22.51 -19.80 9.49
C VAL A 10 23.03 -20.32 10.83
N ASP A 11 24.31 -20.70 10.91
CA ASP A 11 24.91 -21.20 12.14
C ASP A 11 25.20 -20.08 13.16
N LEU A 12 24.98 -18.81 12.80
CA LEU A 12 25.06 -17.65 13.70
C LEU A 12 23.72 -17.28 14.34
N ILE A 13 22.61 -17.86 13.86
CA ILE A 13 21.28 -17.55 14.39
C ILE A 13 21.16 -18.07 15.82
N GLY A 14 20.79 -17.18 16.75
CA GLY A 14 20.67 -17.52 18.17
C GLY A 14 21.99 -17.62 18.95
N ARG A 15 23.15 -17.40 18.32
CA ARG A 15 24.47 -17.46 18.95
C ARG A 15 24.80 -16.18 19.70
N THR A 16 24.00 -15.86 20.74
CA THR A 16 24.22 -14.69 21.60
C THR A 16 25.52 -14.79 22.42
N ASP A 17 26.04 -16.00 22.59
CA ASP A 17 27.34 -16.28 23.18
C ASP A 17 28.50 -15.65 22.40
N LEU A 18 28.31 -15.33 21.13
CA LEU A 18 29.29 -14.63 20.29
C LEU A 18 29.23 -13.10 20.40
N LEU A 19 28.25 -12.57 21.15
CA LEU A 19 28.06 -11.15 21.35
C LEU A 19 28.66 -10.72 22.70
N LYS A 20 29.30 -9.56 22.71
CA LYS A 20 29.83 -8.94 23.92
C LYS A 20 29.16 -7.59 24.12
N GLU A 21 28.59 -7.37 25.30
CA GLU A 21 28.11 -6.07 25.71
C GLU A 21 29.31 -5.11 25.87
N LEU A 22 29.24 -3.97 25.20
CA LEU A 22 30.25 -2.93 25.29
C LEU A 22 29.84 -1.93 26.36
N GLU A 23 30.81 -1.39 27.07
CA GLU A 23 30.60 -0.33 28.03
C GLU A 23 30.09 0.93 27.31
N GLY A 24 28.99 1.51 27.82
CA GLY A 24 28.40 2.70 27.21
C GLY A 24 29.23 3.95 27.41
N PHE A 25 29.36 4.77 26.37
CA PHE A 25 30.12 6.02 26.38
C PHE A 25 29.39 7.18 27.06
N THR A 26 28.04 7.10 27.15
CA THR A 26 27.22 8.15 27.76
C THR A 26 26.44 7.61 28.94
N ALA A 27 26.08 8.51 29.88
CA ALA A 27 25.25 8.14 31.05
C ALA A 27 23.89 7.47 30.64
N LYS A 28 23.38 7.76 29.45
CA LYS A 28 22.17 7.11 28.91
C LYS A 28 22.46 5.69 28.45
N GLN A 29 23.58 5.47 27.76
CA GLN A 29 23.98 4.15 27.27
C GLN A 29 24.35 3.21 28.43
N GLN A 30 24.99 3.73 29.49
CA GLN A 30 25.34 2.96 30.69
C GLN A 30 24.12 2.44 31.48
N LYS A 31 22.93 2.99 31.21
CA LYS A 31 21.66 2.53 31.79
C LYS A 31 20.95 1.44 30.99
N LEU A 32 21.49 1.06 29.82
CA LEU A 32 20.93 -0.01 29.00
C LEU A 32 21.21 -1.36 29.68
N ALA A 33 20.19 -2.18 29.83
CA ALA A 33 20.30 -3.56 30.27
C ALA A 33 19.96 -4.46 29.07
N LEU A 34 20.97 -5.08 28.49
CA LEU A 34 20.82 -5.91 27.28
C LEU A 34 20.66 -7.40 27.58
N SER A 35 20.75 -7.79 28.85
CA SER A 35 20.71 -9.19 29.28
C SER A 35 19.51 -9.97 28.73
N ARG A 36 18.32 -9.35 28.73
CA ARG A 36 17.10 -10.00 28.17
C ARG A 36 17.14 -10.15 26.67
N LEU A 37 17.81 -9.26 25.93
CA LEU A 37 17.98 -9.37 24.47
C LEU A 37 19.00 -10.41 24.10
N LEU A 38 19.97 -10.67 25.00
CA LEU A 38 21.03 -11.64 24.82
C LEU A 38 20.70 -13.02 25.42
N GLU A 39 19.56 -13.14 26.08
CA GLU A 39 19.07 -14.40 26.63
C GLU A 39 18.82 -15.39 25.47
N THR A 40 19.48 -16.53 25.54
CA THR A 40 19.28 -17.59 24.54
C THR A 40 18.04 -18.39 24.92
N ALA A 41 17.08 -18.46 24.00
CA ALA A 41 15.98 -19.39 24.14
C ALA A 41 16.54 -20.82 24.23
N GLU A 42 16.16 -21.59 25.23
CA GLU A 42 16.56 -22.99 25.32
C GLU A 42 16.05 -23.74 24.07
N PRO A 43 16.93 -24.29 23.24
CA PRO A 43 16.48 -25.01 22.06
C PRO A 43 15.77 -26.28 22.51
N HIS A 44 14.58 -26.50 21.99
CA HIS A 44 13.96 -27.84 22.12
C HIS A 44 14.90 -28.89 21.56
N PRO A 45 15.15 -30.00 22.28
CA PRO A 45 16.04 -31.03 21.81
C PRO A 45 15.71 -31.45 20.37
N GLY A 46 16.70 -31.39 19.49
CA GLY A 46 16.56 -31.79 18.08
C GLY A 46 15.95 -30.76 17.14
N LYS A 47 15.62 -29.53 17.61
CA LYS A 47 15.14 -28.44 16.73
C LYS A 47 16.27 -27.44 16.41
N ALA A 48 16.33 -27.01 15.15
CA ALA A 48 17.23 -25.94 14.74
C ALA A 48 16.74 -24.60 15.30
N LEU A 49 17.69 -23.67 15.56
CA LEU A 49 17.38 -22.29 15.96
C LEU A 49 16.94 -21.39 14.80
N TYR A 50 16.81 -21.95 13.61
CA TYR A 50 16.38 -21.25 12.40
C TYR A 50 15.31 -22.05 11.67
N CYS A 51 14.60 -21.38 10.77
CA CYS A 51 13.55 -22.04 9.97
C CYS A 51 14.16 -23.08 9.03
N THR A 52 13.77 -24.32 9.17
CA THR A 52 14.23 -25.48 8.36
C THR A 52 13.18 -25.94 7.35
N GLU A 53 11.96 -25.41 7.45
CA GLU A 53 10.84 -25.77 6.59
C GLU A 53 10.27 -24.51 5.91
N ASN A 54 9.77 -24.67 4.72
CA ASN A 54 9.04 -23.60 4.06
C ASN A 54 7.70 -23.37 4.77
N ASN A 55 7.26 -22.12 4.80
CA ASN A 55 5.89 -21.85 5.23
C ASN A 55 4.91 -22.60 4.32
N PRO A 56 3.78 -23.10 4.87
CA PRO A 56 2.74 -23.71 4.04
C PRO A 56 2.31 -22.71 2.97
N PRO A 57 1.91 -23.20 1.77
CA PRO A 57 1.43 -22.32 0.71
C PRO A 57 0.31 -21.44 1.25
N PHE A 58 0.46 -20.13 1.05
CA PHE A 58 -0.61 -19.18 1.32
C PHE A 58 -1.66 -19.30 0.22
N ASP A 59 -2.94 -19.40 0.58
CA ASP A 59 -4.00 -19.24 -0.39
C ASP A 59 -3.99 -17.78 -0.85
N ASN A 60 -3.88 -17.51 -2.12
CA ASN A 60 -3.88 -16.15 -2.65
C ASN A 60 -5.24 -15.43 -2.46
N GLY A 61 -6.11 -15.97 -1.60
CA GLY A 61 -7.47 -15.53 -1.30
C GLY A 61 -8.49 -16.09 -2.29
N VAL A 62 -9.57 -16.63 -1.76
CA VAL A 62 -10.64 -17.26 -2.56
C VAL A 62 -11.21 -16.30 -3.60
N LEU A 63 -11.51 -15.06 -3.19
CA LEU A 63 -12.08 -14.04 -4.08
C LEU A 63 -11.10 -13.65 -5.20
N ASN A 64 -9.80 -13.58 -4.91
CA ASN A 64 -8.76 -13.28 -5.90
C ASN A 64 -8.64 -14.39 -6.96
N ALA A 65 -8.67 -15.66 -6.51
CA ALA A 65 -8.67 -16.81 -7.40
C ALA A 65 -9.94 -16.86 -8.27
N GLN A 66 -11.10 -16.61 -7.68
CA GLN A 66 -12.38 -16.57 -8.38
C GLN A 66 -12.41 -15.47 -9.46
N LEU A 67 -11.97 -14.25 -9.14
CA LEU A 67 -11.88 -13.15 -10.09
C LEU A 67 -10.98 -13.52 -11.27
N LEU A 68 -9.78 -14.05 -10.99
CA LEU A 68 -8.85 -14.46 -12.03
C LEU A 68 -9.45 -15.58 -12.90
N GLN A 69 -10.02 -16.62 -12.30
CA GLN A 69 -10.62 -17.73 -13.03
C GLN A 69 -11.71 -17.28 -14.01
N GLN A 70 -12.59 -16.37 -13.54
CA GLN A 70 -13.67 -15.84 -14.37
C GLN A 70 -13.16 -14.88 -15.45
N ALA A 71 -12.16 -14.06 -15.16
CA ALA A 71 -11.65 -13.06 -16.09
C ALA A 71 -10.70 -13.63 -17.15
N LYS A 72 -9.97 -14.71 -16.83
CA LYS A 72 -8.93 -15.29 -17.67
C LYS A 72 -9.33 -15.49 -19.14
N PRO A 73 -10.48 -16.09 -19.51
CA PRO A 73 -10.87 -16.27 -20.92
C PRO A 73 -11.01 -14.94 -21.68
N PHE A 74 -11.45 -13.88 -20.99
CA PHE A 74 -11.63 -12.55 -21.60
C PHE A 74 -10.29 -11.82 -21.74
N VAL A 75 -9.39 -11.99 -20.77
CA VAL A 75 -8.00 -11.50 -20.89
C VAL A 75 -7.30 -12.13 -22.10
N ASP A 76 -7.38 -13.45 -22.22
CA ASP A 76 -6.77 -14.20 -23.34
C ASP A 76 -7.32 -13.76 -24.70
N ALA A 77 -8.64 -13.51 -24.76
CA ALA A 77 -9.34 -13.07 -25.96
C ALA A 77 -9.25 -11.55 -26.23
N ARG A 78 -8.63 -10.76 -25.36
CA ARG A 78 -8.65 -9.29 -25.37
C ARG A 78 -10.07 -8.74 -25.50
N GLN A 79 -10.95 -9.18 -24.62
CA GLN A 79 -12.35 -8.78 -24.57
C GLN A 79 -12.70 -8.15 -23.24
N SER A 80 -13.36 -7.01 -23.29
CA SER A 80 -13.91 -6.36 -22.09
C SER A 80 -14.99 -7.21 -21.44
N LYS A 81 -14.99 -7.29 -20.12
CA LYS A 81 -16.02 -7.98 -19.33
C LYS A 81 -16.21 -7.32 -17.99
N THR A 82 -17.45 -7.38 -17.50
CA THR A 82 -17.81 -6.85 -16.18
C THR A 82 -18.26 -7.98 -15.27
N PHE A 83 -17.78 -7.93 -14.01
CA PHE A 83 -18.10 -8.90 -12.95
C PHE A 83 -18.58 -8.19 -11.70
N TRP A 84 -19.31 -8.91 -10.83
CA TRP A 84 -19.86 -8.41 -9.57
C TRP A 84 -19.55 -9.40 -8.46
N PHE A 85 -19.10 -8.88 -7.30
CA PHE A 85 -18.73 -9.68 -6.14
C PHE A 85 -19.11 -8.97 -4.84
N ASP A 86 -19.43 -9.73 -3.83
CA ASP A 86 -19.36 -9.26 -2.45
C ASP A 86 -17.92 -9.37 -1.96
N ILE A 87 -17.50 -8.42 -1.13
CA ILE A 87 -16.15 -8.39 -0.57
C ILE A 87 -16.20 -8.19 0.95
N ARG A 88 -15.28 -8.81 1.65
CA ARG A 88 -15.16 -8.71 3.11
C ARG A 88 -13.75 -8.27 3.49
N ASN A 89 -13.59 -7.75 4.70
CA ASN A 89 -12.30 -7.31 5.23
C ASN A 89 -11.23 -8.42 5.30
N THR A 90 -11.63 -9.68 5.23
CA THR A 90 -10.73 -10.82 5.11
C THR A 90 -10.18 -11.02 3.70
N ASP A 91 -10.81 -10.44 2.68
CA ASP A 91 -10.38 -10.53 1.29
C ASP A 91 -9.29 -9.48 1.03
N ARG A 92 -8.05 -9.93 1.02
CA ARG A 92 -6.86 -9.08 0.88
C ARG A 92 -6.28 -9.18 -0.53
N SER A 93 -5.58 -8.12 -0.95
CA SER A 93 -4.86 -8.05 -2.21
C SER A 93 -5.72 -8.40 -3.43
N VAL A 94 -7.02 -8.09 -3.36
CA VAL A 94 -7.96 -8.39 -4.46
C VAL A 94 -7.57 -7.58 -5.70
N GLY A 95 -7.52 -8.26 -6.84
CA GLY A 95 -7.05 -7.73 -8.13
C GLY A 95 -5.58 -8.07 -8.45
N ALA A 96 -4.76 -8.44 -7.46
CA ALA A 96 -3.33 -8.71 -7.68
C ALA A 96 -3.09 -9.89 -8.64
N SER A 97 -3.80 -11.01 -8.48
CA SER A 97 -3.64 -12.18 -9.33
C SER A 97 -4.07 -11.89 -10.77
N LEU A 98 -5.15 -11.14 -10.97
CA LEU A 98 -5.59 -10.70 -12.29
C LEU A 98 -4.56 -9.79 -12.93
N SER A 99 -4.07 -8.78 -12.21
CA SER A 99 -3.04 -7.86 -12.68
C SER A 99 -1.75 -8.58 -13.06
N GLY A 100 -1.31 -9.54 -12.22
CA GLY A 100 -0.15 -10.39 -12.51
C GLY A 100 -0.34 -11.23 -13.77
N TYR A 101 -1.52 -11.79 -13.98
CA TYR A 101 -1.83 -12.55 -15.18
C TYR A 101 -1.81 -11.68 -16.46
N ILE A 102 -2.41 -10.48 -16.38
CA ILE A 102 -2.38 -9.53 -17.49
C ILE A 102 -0.93 -9.11 -17.81
N ALA A 103 -0.12 -8.81 -16.81
CA ALA A 103 1.28 -8.44 -17.00
C ALA A 103 2.10 -9.57 -17.63
N GLN A 104 1.87 -10.82 -17.24
CA GLN A 104 2.52 -11.98 -17.83
C GLN A 104 2.10 -12.22 -19.28
N THR A 105 0.82 -11.97 -19.61
CA THR A 105 0.24 -12.29 -20.93
C THR A 105 0.43 -11.15 -21.92
N HIS A 106 0.33 -9.90 -21.46
CA HIS A 106 0.28 -8.72 -22.32
C HIS A 106 1.39 -7.69 -22.04
N GLY A 107 2.26 -7.96 -21.06
CA GLY A 107 3.36 -7.05 -20.67
C GLY A 107 2.85 -5.68 -20.21
N ASP A 108 3.68 -4.66 -20.41
CA ASP A 108 3.40 -3.28 -19.99
C ASP A 108 2.24 -2.63 -20.77
N GLN A 109 1.87 -3.16 -21.92
CA GLN A 109 0.73 -2.67 -22.72
C GLN A 109 -0.61 -2.94 -22.02
N GLY A 110 -0.69 -4.00 -21.23
CA GLY A 110 -1.92 -4.38 -20.51
C GLY A 110 -3.12 -4.58 -21.46
N LEU A 111 -4.32 -4.29 -20.95
CA LEU A 111 -5.60 -4.36 -21.65
C LEU A 111 -6.34 -3.01 -21.65
N ALA A 112 -5.65 -1.89 -21.79
CA ALA A 112 -6.26 -0.57 -21.64
C ALA A 112 -7.45 -0.30 -22.57
N SER A 113 -7.47 -0.86 -23.77
CA SER A 113 -8.58 -0.77 -24.74
C SER A 113 -9.77 -1.67 -24.42
N ASP A 114 -9.53 -2.78 -23.70
CA ASP A 114 -10.52 -3.83 -23.45
C ASP A 114 -10.55 -4.20 -21.95
N PRO A 115 -10.94 -3.26 -21.06
CA PRO A 115 -10.75 -3.43 -19.63
C PRO A 115 -11.64 -4.54 -19.05
N ILE A 116 -11.07 -5.26 -18.09
CA ILE A 116 -11.80 -6.11 -17.16
C ILE A 116 -12.30 -5.24 -16.01
N LYS A 117 -13.61 -5.16 -15.85
CA LYS A 117 -14.28 -4.36 -14.83
C LYS A 117 -14.80 -5.27 -13.73
N ALA A 118 -14.47 -4.99 -12.49
CA ALA A 118 -14.99 -5.73 -11.34
C ALA A 118 -15.63 -4.76 -10.33
N HIS A 119 -16.91 -4.99 -10.05
CA HIS A 119 -17.68 -4.25 -9.06
C HIS A 119 -17.76 -5.06 -7.77
N PHE A 120 -17.47 -4.40 -6.66
CA PHE A 120 -17.49 -4.99 -5.32
C PHE A 120 -18.47 -4.24 -4.43
N SER A 121 -19.12 -4.98 -3.53
CA SER A 121 -19.96 -4.43 -2.48
C SER A 121 -19.50 -4.94 -1.12
N GLY A 122 -19.19 -4.06 -0.19
CA GLY A 122 -18.73 -4.39 1.17
C GLY A 122 -17.46 -3.67 1.59
N THR A 123 -16.72 -4.26 2.51
CA THR A 123 -15.46 -3.73 3.03
C THR A 123 -14.30 -4.54 2.49
N ALA A 124 -13.41 -3.92 1.73
CA ALA A 124 -12.22 -4.58 1.23
C ALA A 124 -11.13 -4.66 2.30
N GLY A 125 -10.42 -5.77 2.37
CA GLY A 125 -9.23 -5.93 3.20
C GLY A 125 -8.03 -5.16 2.66
N GLN A 126 -6.89 -5.33 3.32
CA GLN A 126 -5.64 -4.65 2.94
C GLN A 126 -5.23 -4.89 1.49
N SER A 127 -4.63 -3.85 0.89
CA SER A 127 -4.02 -3.92 -0.43
C SER A 127 -5.02 -4.17 -1.57
N PHE A 128 -6.25 -3.66 -1.46
CA PHE A 128 -7.22 -3.67 -2.57
C PHE A 128 -6.62 -2.96 -3.80
N GLY A 129 -6.58 -3.64 -4.93
CA GLY A 129 -5.98 -3.13 -6.16
C GLY A 129 -4.45 -2.96 -6.10
N VAL A 130 -3.75 -3.71 -5.23
CA VAL A 130 -2.28 -3.72 -5.23
C VAL A 130 -1.76 -4.17 -6.60
N TRP A 131 -0.74 -3.46 -7.13
CA TRP A 131 -0.15 -3.67 -8.45
C TRP A 131 -1.16 -3.64 -9.61
N ASN A 132 -2.25 -2.88 -9.46
CA ASN A 132 -3.29 -2.79 -10.49
C ASN A 132 -2.67 -2.46 -11.85
N ALA A 133 -2.93 -3.32 -12.83
CA ALA A 133 -2.37 -3.22 -14.18
C ALA A 133 -3.25 -2.40 -15.12
N GLY A 134 -2.70 -1.95 -16.24
CA GLY A 134 -3.48 -1.36 -17.34
C GLY A 134 -4.57 -2.33 -17.82
N GLY A 135 -5.82 -1.87 -17.88
CA GLY A 135 -6.97 -2.68 -18.24
C GLY A 135 -7.68 -3.38 -17.08
N VAL A 136 -7.30 -3.11 -15.82
CA VAL A 136 -8.06 -3.53 -14.65
C VAL A 136 -8.79 -2.33 -14.05
N GLU A 137 -10.12 -2.40 -14.00
CA GLU A 137 -10.96 -1.38 -13.38
C GLU A 137 -11.73 -1.98 -12.20
N LEU A 138 -11.42 -1.50 -10.99
CA LEU A 138 -12.02 -1.97 -9.73
C LEU A 138 -12.93 -0.89 -9.17
N TYR A 139 -14.19 -1.21 -8.98
CA TYR A 139 -15.21 -0.32 -8.42
C TYR A 139 -15.69 -0.89 -7.10
N LEU A 140 -15.54 -0.17 -6.00
CA LEU A 140 -16.00 -0.58 -4.68
C LEU A 140 -17.10 0.34 -4.17
N THR A 141 -18.27 -0.23 -3.90
CA THR A 141 -19.31 0.40 -3.11
C THR A 141 -19.17 -0.08 -1.67
N GLY A 142 -18.54 0.74 -0.84
CA GLY A 142 -18.14 0.40 0.51
C GLY A 142 -16.91 1.17 0.94
N ASP A 143 -16.02 0.52 1.67
CA ASP A 143 -14.77 1.07 2.16
C ASP A 143 -13.63 0.05 2.02
N ALA A 144 -12.40 0.50 2.12
CA ALA A 144 -11.22 -0.36 2.02
C ALA A 144 -10.20 -0.04 3.10
N ASN A 145 -9.43 -1.04 3.49
CA ASN A 145 -8.37 -0.94 4.48
C ASN A 145 -7.10 -0.29 3.89
N ASP A 146 -5.96 -0.44 4.54
CA ASP A 146 -4.68 0.17 4.15
C ASP A 146 -4.15 -0.34 2.79
N TYR A 147 -3.23 0.43 2.21
CA TYR A 147 -2.48 0.09 0.99
C TYR A 147 -3.31 -0.05 -0.29
N VAL A 148 -4.46 0.60 -0.40
CA VAL A 148 -5.21 0.63 -1.67
C VAL A 148 -4.32 1.15 -2.79
N GLY A 149 -4.29 0.43 -3.92
CA GLY A 149 -3.50 0.84 -5.09
C GLY A 149 -1.98 0.89 -4.88
N LYS A 150 -1.45 0.23 -3.85
CA LYS A 150 0.00 0.13 -3.65
C LYS A 150 0.68 -0.45 -4.89
N GLY A 151 1.70 0.26 -5.42
CA GLY A 151 2.41 -0.17 -6.61
C GLY A 151 1.55 -0.24 -7.88
N MET A 152 0.41 0.45 -7.91
CA MET A 152 -0.45 0.54 -9.08
C MET A 152 0.33 1.07 -10.28
N ALA A 153 0.24 0.39 -11.43
CA ALA A 153 0.92 0.78 -12.66
C ALA A 153 -0.04 1.26 -13.76
N GLY A 154 -1.35 1.02 -13.59
CA GLY A 154 -2.35 1.41 -14.60
C GLY A 154 -3.77 1.13 -14.13
N GLY A 155 -4.72 1.26 -15.05
CA GLY A 155 -6.13 0.98 -14.81
C GLY A 155 -6.83 2.01 -13.92
N LEU A 156 -7.88 1.57 -13.23
CA LEU A 156 -8.73 2.44 -12.41
C LEU A 156 -9.14 1.75 -11.11
N ILE A 157 -9.11 2.50 -10.02
CA ILE A 157 -9.75 2.13 -8.75
C ILE A 157 -10.70 3.26 -8.37
N ALA A 158 -11.97 2.95 -8.16
CA ALA A 158 -12.98 3.91 -7.71
C ALA A 158 -13.71 3.38 -6.48
N ILE A 159 -13.72 4.13 -5.39
CA ILE A 159 -14.30 3.74 -4.11
C ILE A 159 -15.28 4.80 -3.66
N ARG A 160 -16.48 4.38 -3.30
CA ARG A 160 -17.53 5.27 -2.78
C ARG A 160 -18.34 4.57 -1.69
N PRO A 161 -18.87 5.32 -0.72
CA PRO A 161 -19.83 4.75 0.23
C PRO A 161 -21.11 4.29 -0.48
N PRO A 162 -21.89 3.38 0.14
CA PRO A 162 -23.22 3.01 -0.34
C PRO A 162 -24.12 4.25 -0.43
N VAL A 163 -25.01 4.26 -1.41
CA VAL A 163 -26.03 5.30 -1.53
C VAL A 163 -26.97 5.23 -0.31
N GLY A 164 -27.22 6.37 0.32
CA GLY A 164 -28.03 6.45 1.54
C GLY A 164 -27.27 6.21 2.84
N SER A 165 -25.94 6.19 2.82
CA SER A 165 -25.14 6.18 4.05
C SER A 165 -25.50 7.37 4.95
N ALA A 166 -25.59 7.12 6.26
CA ALA A 166 -25.97 8.14 7.24
C ALA A 166 -24.87 9.16 7.58
N PHE A 167 -23.70 9.07 6.95
CA PHE A 167 -22.58 9.97 7.15
C PHE A 167 -22.26 10.76 5.88
N LEU A 168 -21.57 11.90 6.06
CA LEU A 168 -21.06 12.70 4.95
C LEU A 168 -19.72 12.11 4.50
N SER A 169 -19.58 11.74 3.22
CA SER A 169 -18.39 11.07 2.68
C SER A 169 -17.10 11.84 2.97
N HIS A 170 -17.08 13.14 2.72
CA HIS A 170 -15.93 14.01 2.93
C HIS A 170 -15.50 14.16 4.42
N LYS A 171 -16.30 13.67 5.37
CA LYS A 171 -15.98 13.65 6.81
C LYS A 171 -15.58 12.26 7.33
N ALA A 172 -15.77 11.22 6.52
CA ALA A 172 -15.48 9.84 6.87
C ALA A 172 -14.26 9.31 6.14
N SER A 173 -13.45 8.50 6.83
CA SER A 173 -12.36 7.75 6.18
C SER A 173 -12.97 6.58 5.42
N ILE A 174 -12.72 6.52 4.11
CA ILE A 174 -13.23 5.46 3.23
C ILE A 174 -12.12 4.52 2.76
N ILE A 175 -10.88 4.97 2.84
CA ILE A 175 -9.68 4.16 2.60
C ILE A 175 -8.68 4.41 3.72
N GLY A 176 -7.87 3.40 4.02
CA GLY A 176 -6.91 3.44 5.10
C GLY A 176 -5.63 4.19 4.78
N ASN A 177 -4.54 3.80 5.45
CA ASN A 177 -3.23 4.44 5.36
C ASN A 177 -2.44 3.95 4.15
N THR A 178 -1.44 4.74 3.74
CA THR A 178 -0.40 4.37 2.77
C THR A 178 -0.97 3.95 1.41
N CYS A 179 -2.13 4.49 1.03
CA CYS A 179 -2.73 4.25 -0.28
C CYS A 179 -1.88 4.90 -1.38
N LEU A 180 -1.83 4.27 -2.58
CA LEU A 180 -0.99 4.65 -3.72
C LEU A 180 0.53 4.64 -3.45
N TYR A 181 0.99 3.95 -2.41
CA TYR A 181 2.43 3.86 -2.14
C TYR A 181 3.19 3.31 -3.35
N GLY A 182 4.11 4.11 -3.88
CA GLY A 182 4.94 3.71 -5.01
C GLY A 182 4.17 3.46 -6.31
N ALA A 183 2.98 4.04 -6.47
CA ALA A 183 2.21 3.94 -7.71
C ALA A 183 2.95 4.64 -8.87
N THR A 184 3.02 3.99 -10.03
CA THR A 184 3.72 4.48 -11.22
C THR A 184 2.77 4.93 -12.34
N GLY A 185 1.47 4.67 -12.19
CA GLY A 185 0.45 5.05 -13.16
C GLY A 185 -0.95 4.67 -12.69
N GLY A 186 -1.94 4.89 -13.55
CA GLY A 186 -3.33 4.60 -13.26
C GLY A 186 -4.08 5.73 -12.58
N ARG A 187 -5.32 5.46 -12.17
CA ARG A 187 -6.22 6.44 -11.56
C ARG A 187 -6.89 5.87 -10.32
N LEU A 188 -6.90 6.65 -9.24
CA LEU A 188 -7.64 6.31 -8.01
C LEU A 188 -8.57 7.45 -7.63
N TYR A 189 -9.85 7.13 -7.44
CA TYR A 189 -10.87 8.06 -6.98
C TYR A 189 -11.54 7.52 -5.72
N ALA A 190 -11.50 8.30 -4.64
CA ALA A 190 -12.13 7.94 -3.38
C ALA A 190 -13.07 9.05 -2.92
N ALA A 191 -14.37 8.75 -2.89
CA ALA A 191 -15.39 9.64 -2.35
C ALA A 191 -15.42 9.50 -0.82
N GLY A 192 -14.49 10.16 -0.17
CA GLY A 192 -14.22 10.16 1.26
C GLY A 192 -12.75 10.43 1.54
N ARG A 193 -12.37 10.37 2.82
CA ARG A 193 -11.00 10.65 3.25
C ARG A 193 -10.14 9.39 3.20
N ALA A 194 -8.86 9.59 2.91
CA ALA A 194 -7.82 8.61 3.12
C ALA A 194 -7.14 8.81 4.48
N GLY A 195 -6.47 7.79 4.97
CA GLY A 195 -5.62 7.86 6.15
C GLY A 195 -4.30 8.59 5.90
N GLU A 196 -3.30 8.26 6.72
CA GLU A 196 -1.97 8.84 6.64
C GLU A 196 -1.16 8.30 5.46
N ARG A 197 -0.13 9.05 5.06
CA ARG A 197 0.86 8.64 4.04
C ARG A 197 0.23 8.34 2.68
N PHE A 198 -0.81 9.08 2.33
CA PHE A 198 -1.45 8.98 1.02
C PHE A 198 -0.52 9.48 -0.10
N GLY A 199 -0.37 8.73 -1.19
CA GLY A 199 0.43 9.12 -2.34
C GLY A 199 1.95 9.12 -2.10
N VAL A 200 2.43 8.50 -1.02
CA VAL A 200 3.87 8.39 -0.73
C VAL A 200 4.58 7.68 -1.89
N ARG A 201 5.65 8.29 -2.40
CA ARG A 201 6.41 7.81 -3.55
C ARG A 201 5.57 7.59 -4.82
N ASN A 202 4.43 8.28 -4.95
CA ASN A 202 3.71 8.30 -6.22
C ASN A 202 4.60 8.92 -7.30
N SER A 203 4.71 8.26 -8.45
CA SER A 203 5.53 8.72 -9.57
C SER A 203 4.75 8.90 -10.87
N GLY A 204 3.43 8.57 -10.90
CA GLY A 204 2.67 8.69 -12.14
C GLY A 204 1.15 8.53 -12.02
N ALA A 205 0.63 8.08 -10.88
CA ALA A 205 -0.82 7.94 -10.71
C ALA A 205 -1.51 9.30 -10.57
N ILE A 206 -2.75 9.36 -11.08
CA ILE A 206 -3.67 10.49 -10.95
C ILE A 206 -4.74 10.13 -9.94
N THR A 207 -4.97 10.98 -8.95
CA THR A 207 -5.91 10.67 -7.88
C THR A 207 -6.72 11.87 -7.41
N VAL A 208 -7.95 11.59 -6.97
CA VAL A 208 -8.81 12.56 -6.28
C VAL A 208 -9.33 11.91 -4.99
N VAL A 209 -9.21 12.64 -3.87
CA VAL A 209 -9.65 12.21 -2.54
C VAL A 209 -10.23 13.39 -1.77
N GLU A 210 -11.18 13.16 -0.86
CA GLU A 210 -11.87 14.24 -0.12
C GLU A 210 -11.20 14.64 1.20
N GLY A 211 -9.95 14.24 1.41
CA GLY A 211 -9.12 14.60 2.55
C GLY A 211 -8.10 13.50 2.84
N ILE A 212 -7.03 13.83 3.54
CA ILE A 212 -5.96 12.90 3.88
C ILE A 212 -5.41 13.17 5.29
N GLY A 213 -4.73 12.18 5.87
CA GLY A 213 -3.99 12.30 7.12
C GLY A 213 -2.60 12.94 6.93
N ASP A 214 -1.73 12.71 7.91
CA ASP A 214 -0.36 13.23 7.93
C ASP A 214 0.52 12.58 6.86
N ASN A 215 1.63 13.26 6.51
CA ASN A 215 2.65 12.78 5.57
C ASN A 215 2.12 12.48 4.16
N GLY A 216 1.08 13.20 3.71
CA GLY A 216 0.59 13.07 2.33
C GLY A 216 1.64 13.48 1.31
N CYS A 217 1.72 12.79 0.16
CA CYS A 217 2.66 13.05 -0.94
C CYS A 217 4.15 13.03 -0.54
N GLU A 218 4.49 12.38 0.57
CA GLU A 218 5.87 12.24 1.03
C GLU A 218 6.70 11.49 -0.02
N TYR A 219 7.85 12.06 -0.40
CA TYR A 219 8.73 11.53 -1.46
C TYR A 219 8.04 11.30 -2.83
N MET A 220 6.98 12.00 -3.13
CA MET A 220 6.34 11.96 -4.45
C MET A 220 7.30 12.50 -5.52
N THR A 221 7.39 11.81 -6.66
CA THR A 221 8.29 12.14 -7.76
C THR A 221 7.58 12.44 -9.07
N GLY A 222 6.25 12.22 -9.14
CA GLY A 222 5.45 12.46 -10.34
C GLY A 222 3.98 12.18 -10.08
N GLY A 223 3.15 12.30 -11.13
CA GLY A 223 1.71 12.12 -11.04
C GLY A 223 0.96 13.36 -10.55
N ILE A 224 -0.33 13.20 -10.30
CA ILE A 224 -1.23 14.29 -9.88
C ILE A 224 -2.07 13.80 -8.69
N VAL A 225 -2.03 14.56 -7.60
CA VAL A 225 -2.86 14.34 -6.42
C VAL A 225 -3.79 15.53 -6.24
N CYS A 226 -5.10 15.28 -6.15
CA CYS A 226 -6.09 16.30 -5.84
C CYS A 226 -6.77 15.96 -4.53
N VAL A 227 -6.67 16.84 -3.54
CA VAL A 227 -7.28 16.71 -2.22
C VAL A 227 -8.37 17.76 -2.07
N LEU A 228 -9.64 17.34 -2.05
CA LEU A 228 -10.81 18.21 -1.97
C LEU A 228 -11.21 18.51 -0.51
N GLY A 229 -10.24 18.64 0.39
CA GLY A 229 -10.49 18.93 1.80
C GLY A 229 -9.20 18.93 2.62
N LYS A 230 -9.33 18.69 3.92
CA LYS A 230 -8.19 18.83 4.84
C LYS A 230 -7.06 17.83 4.57
N THR A 231 -5.83 18.33 4.71
CA THR A 231 -4.63 17.51 4.84
C THR A 231 -4.17 17.46 6.30
N GLY A 232 -3.38 16.46 6.66
CA GLY A 232 -2.59 16.46 7.87
C GLY A 232 -1.32 17.29 7.72
N VAL A 233 -0.44 17.21 8.72
CA VAL A 233 0.87 17.90 8.74
C VAL A 233 1.91 17.16 7.90
N ASN A 234 3.06 17.83 7.70
CA ASN A 234 4.20 17.28 6.97
C ASN A 234 3.88 16.86 5.52
N PHE A 235 2.95 17.58 4.89
CA PHE A 235 2.56 17.32 3.51
C PHE A 235 3.71 17.64 2.55
N GLY A 236 3.95 16.78 1.56
CA GLY A 236 4.97 16.94 0.53
C GLY A 236 6.41 16.81 1.03
N ALA A 237 6.66 16.26 2.22
CA ALA A 237 8.00 16.09 2.74
C ALA A 237 8.86 15.26 1.77
N GLY A 238 10.00 15.82 1.33
CA GLY A 238 10.88 15.17 0.36
C GLY A 238 10.30 15.00 -1.04
N MET A 239 9.18 15.65 -1.37
CA MET A 239 8.61 15.67 -2.71
C MET A 239 9.59 16.32 -3.70
N THR A 240 9.84 15.67 -4.83
CA THR A 240 10.78 16.15 -5.86
C THR A 240 10.14 16.33 -7.24
N GLY A 241 8.85 15.96 -7.39
CA GLY A 241 8.15 16.13 -8.66
C GLY A 241 6.67 15.77 -8.56
N GLY A 242 5.94 16.02 -9.64
CA GLY A 242 4.48 15.90 -9.70
C GLY A 242 3.77 17.16 -9.22
N PHE A 243 2.43 17.10 -9.22
CA PHE A 243 1.56 18.19 -8.79
C PHE A 243 0.59 17.69 -7.72
N ALA A 244 0.41 18.51 -6.69
CA ALA A 244 -0.61 18.29 -5.68
C ALA A 244 -1.51 19.53 -5.60
N TYR A 245 -2.80 19.35 -5.84
CA TYR A 245 -3.82 20.38 -5.71
C TYR A 245 -4.57 20.13 -4.40
N VAL A 246 -4.66 21.14 -3.55
CA VAL A 246 -5.33 21.06 -2.26
C VAL A 246 -6.38 22.15 -2.15
N LEU A 247 -7.62 21.77 -1.85
CA LEU A 247 -8.66 22.72 -1.50
C LEU A 247 -8.44 23.18 -0.05
N ASP A 248 -7.91 24.38 0.13
CA ASP A 248 -7.60 24.96 1.43
C ASP A 248 -8.81 25.69 2.02
N GLU A 249 -9.80 24.94 2.51
CA GLU A 249 -11.03 25.48 3.06
C GLU A 249 -10.83 26.31 4.33
N ASP A 250 -9.77 26.04 5.10
CA ASP A 250 -9.51 26.72 6.38
C ASP A 250 -8.37 27.74 6.31
N GLY A 251 -7.72 27.92 5.16
CA GLY A 251 -6.60 28.85 4.97
C GLY A 251 -5.32 28.44 5.73
N GLU A 252 -5.25 27.19 6.22
CA GLU A 252 -4.16 26.74 7.10
C GLU A 252 -3.18 25.80 6.39
N PHE A 253 -3.37 25.52 5.09
CA PHE A 253 -2.55 24.54 4.36
C PHE A 253 -1.06 24.90 4.37
N ARG A 254 -0.72 26.18 4.21
CA ARG A 254 0.67 26.65 4.22
C ARG A 254 1.42 26.36 5.53
N LYS A 255 0.70 26.17 6.65
CA LYS A 255 1.28 25.74 7.94
C LYS A 255 1.53 24.23 8.05
N ARG A 256 1.03 23.45 7.09
CA ARG A 256 1.12 21.99 7.06
C ARG A 256 2.23 21.49 6.15
N VAL A 257 2.88 22.38 5.43
CA VAL A 257 4.00 22.11 4.51
C VAL A 257 5.27 22.77 5.00
N ASN A 258 6.41 22.19 4.67
CA ASN A 258 7.69 22.86 4.82
C ASN A 258 8.00 23.64 3.51
N PRO A 259 8.00 24.98 3.52
CA PRO A 259 8.21 25.78 2.32
C PRO A 259 9.61 25.66 1.74
N GLU A 260 10.57 25.11 2.48
CA GLU A 260 11.91 24.80 1.95
C GLU A 260 11.93 23.55 1.05
N LEU A 261 10.91 22.70 1.12
CA LEU A 261 10.83 21.43 0.41
C LEU A 261 9.88 21.45 -0.78
N VAL A 262 8.82 22.27 -0.73
CA VAL A 262 7.80 22.36 -1.78
C VAL A 262 7.41 23.83 -2.00
N GLU A 263 7.20 24.19 -3.26
CA GLU A 263 6.63 25.48 -3.63
C GLU A 263 5.10 25.41 -3.59
N VAL A 264 4.47 26.34 -2.87
CA VAL A 264 3.01 26.44 -2.77
C VAL A 264 2.54 27.65 -3.55
N LEU A 265 1.77 27.40 -4.60
CA LEU A 265 1.18 28.42 -5.48
C LEU A 265 -0.33 28.48 -5.26
N ASP A 266 -0.89 29.68 -5.30
CA ASP A 266 -2.34 29.88 -5.33
C ASP A 266 -2.82 29.71 -6.78
N VAL A 267 -3.96 29.02 -6.99
CA VAL A 267 -4.53 28.66 -8.30
C VAL A 267 -5.89 29.33 -8.47
#